data_1e45dd099a3887d6ba99c0f160986a13
#
_entry.id   1e45dd099a3887d6ba99c0f160986a13
#
_cell.length_a   1.000
_cell.length_b   1.000
_cell.length_c   1.000
_cell.angle_alpha   90.00
_cell.angle_beta   90.00
_cell.angle_gamma   90.00
#
_symmetry.space_group_name_H-M   'P 1'
#
loop_
_entity.id
_entity.type
_entity.pdbx_description
1 polymer ?
#
loop_
_entity_poly.entity_id
_entity_poly.type
_entity_poly.pdbx_seq_one_letter_code
_entity_poly.pdbx_strand_id
1 'polypeptide(L)'
;LRRATKNDLKFLELLYNDKTIQDISLNVDSGKITEKEINNTLEYFEKNKLDFFIVLERKQPIGITLIYEINKVEDYVLIGIALVEKYRGKNIAGEIINILSYHVKEKYKIMNLAGEVYSNNKVSLKLVEKLKFKKNDRKTENNRIK
;
A
#
# COMPACT_ATOMS: atom_id res chain seq x y z
N LEU A 1 -2.53 -4.51 -12.35
CA LEU A 1 -3.27 -4.65 -11.08
C LEU A 1 -4.54 -5.47 -11.28
N ARG A 2 -4.92 -6.27 -10.33
CA ARG A 2 -6.27 -6.87 -10.22
C ARG A 2 -6.74 -6.82 -8.77
N ARG A 3 -8.05 -6.85 -8.56
CA ARG A 3 -8.60 -6.91 -7.20
C ARG A 3 -8.13 -8.16 -6.46
N ALA A 4 -7.80 -8.01 -5.20
CA ALA A 4 -7.53 -9.12 -4.31
C ALA A 4 -8.82 -9.89 -4.00
N THR A 5 -8.70 -11.20 -3.89
CA THR A 5 -9.80 -12.12 -3.56
C THR A 5 -9.34 -13.13 -2.50
N LYS A 6 -10.27 -13.94 -2.01
CA LYS A 6 -9.95 -15.05 -1.09
C LYS A 6 -8.96 -16.07 -1.67
N ASN A 7 -8.82 -16.14 -2.99
CA ASN A 7 -7.84 -17.00 -3.64
C ASN A 7 -6.38 -16.52 -3.43
N ASP A 8 -6.20 -15.29 -2.96
CA ASP A 8 -4.89 -14.69 -2.71
C ASP A 8 -4.41 -14.86 -1.27
N LEU A 9 -5.20 -15.46 -0.37
CA LEU A 9 -4.90 -15.53 1.06
C LEU A 9 -3.51 -16.12 1.36
N LYS A 10 -3.10 -17.17 0.66
CA LYS A 10 -1.76 -17.77 0.85
C LYS A 10 -0.63 -16.80 0.47
N PHE A 11 -0.77 -16.12 -0.65
CA PHE A 11 0.20 -15.12 -1.07
C PHE A 11 0.25 -13.94 -0.10
N LEU A 12 -0.92 -13.47 0.33
CA LEU A 12 -1.03 -12.36 1.29
C LEU A 12 -0.46 -12.75 2.66
N GLU A 13 -0.70 -13.97 3.14
CA GLU A 13 -0.10 -14.46 4.38
C GLU A 13 1.43 -14.44 4.30
N LEU A 14 2.02 -14.93 3.22
CA LEU A 14 3.47 -14.89 3.00
C LEU A 14 4.00 -13.45 2.97
N LEU A 15 3.33 -12.56 2.25
CA LEU A 15 3.74 -11.16 2.12
C LEU A 15 3.64 -10.40 3.45
N TYR A 16 2.52 -10.53 4.18
CA TYR A 16 2.31 -9.85 5.47
C TYR A 16 3.22 -10.39 6.58
N ASN A 17 3.70 -11.63 6.49
CA ASN A 17 4.64 -12.23 7.43
C ASN A 17 6.11 -12.09 7.00
N ASP A 18 6.38 -11.45 5.86
CA ASP A 18 7.74 -11.04 5.50
C ASP A 18 8.28 -10.07 6.55
N LYS A 19 9.42 -10.44 7.17
CA LYS A 19 10.00 -9.69 8.28
C LYS A 19 10.27 -8.23 7.91
N THR A 20 10.78 -7.98 6.71
CA THR A 20 11.07 -6.62 6.25
C THR A 20 9.79 -5.79 6.13
N ILE A 21 8.69 -6.40 5.67
CA ILE A 21 7.40 -5.72 5.58
C ILE A 21 6.84 -5.42 6.96
N GLN A 22 6.93 -6.36 7.90
CA GLN A 22 6.51 -6.14 9.29
C GLN A 22 7.31 -5.02 9.95
N ASP A 23 8.63 -5.04 9.82
CA ASP A 23 9.52 -4.04 10.43
C ASP A 23 9.33 -2.62 9.85
N ILE A 24 9.02 -2.51 8.56
CA ILE A 24 9.01 -1.24 7.83
C ILE A 24 7.60 -0.68 7.62
N SER A 25 6.60 -1.53 7.44
CA SER A 25 5.26 -1.11 7.04
C SER A 25 4.23 -1.17 8.15
N LEU A 26 4.36 -2.09 9.08
CA LEU A 26 3.39 -2.31 10.13
C LEU A 26 3.85 -1.74 11.49
N ASN A 27 5.16 -1.55 11.68
CA ASN A 27 5.78 -1.12 12.93
C ASN A 27 5.19 -1.81 14.18
N VAL A 28 4.84 -3.07 14.04
CA VAL A 28 4.23 -3.88 15.08
C VAL A 28 4.99 -5.20 15.12
N ASP A 29 5.51 -5.53 16.26
CA ASP A 29 5.85 -6.91 16.60
C ASP A 29 4.54 -7.68 16.81
N SER A 30 3.78 -7.77 15.73
CA SER A 30 2.40 -8.29 15.74
C SER A 30 2.34 -9.82 15.70
N GLY A 31 3.51 -10.47 15.75
CA GLY A 31 3.56 -11.91 15.59
C GLY A 31 3.09 -12.36 14.20
N LYS A 32 2.69 -13.60 14.09
CA LYS A 32 2.21 -14.18 12.83
C LYS A 32 0.81 -13.67 12.48
N ILE A 33 0.68 -13.03 11.33
CA ILE A 33 -0.61 -12.64 10.76
C ILE A 33 -1.21 -13.87 10.06
N THR A 34 -2.45 -14.17 10.41
CA THR A 34 -3.17 -15.37 9.92
C THR A 34 -4.03 -15.08 8.69
N GLU A 35 -4.35 -16.12 7.93
CA GLU A 35 -5.30 -16.00 6.81
C GLU A 35 -6.67 -15.43 7.24
N LYS A 36 -7.11 -15.73 8.46
CA LYS A 36 -8.37 -15.19 9.02
C LYS A 36 -8.31 -13.67 9.17
N GLU A 37 -7.21 -13.13 9.70
CA GLU A 37 -7.02 -11.69 9.84
C GLU A 37 -6.95 -10.99 8.48
N ILE A 38 -6.28 -11.61 7.51
CA ILE A 38 -6.20 -11.10 6.14
C ILE A 38 -7.58 -11.13 5.47
N ASN A 39 -8.35 -12.21 5.65
CA ASN A 39 -9.71 -12.29 5.14
C ASN A 39 -10.60 -11.20 5.71
N ASN A 40 -10.49 -10.94 7.01
CA ASN A 40 -11.21 -9.83 7.66
C ASN A 40 -10.83 -8.47 7.05
N THR A 41 -9.55 -8.28 6.70
CA THR A 41 -9.08 -7.09 6.02
C THR A 41 -9.70 -6.95 4.63
N LEU A 42 -9.73 -8.03 3.83
CA LEU A 42 -10.38 -8.02 2.51
C LEU A 42 -11.86 -7.67 2.61
N GLU A 43 -12.57 -8.25 3.57
CA GLU A 43 -13.99 -7.95 3.82
C GLU A 43 -14.20 -6.50 4.24
N TYR A 44 -13.31 -5.94 5.06
CA TYR A 44 -13.33 -4.53 5.45
C TYR A 44 -13.20 -3.61 4.24
N PHE A 45 -12.24 -3.88 3.34
CA PHE A 45 -12.04 -3.10 2.12
C PHE A 45 -13.27 -3.17 1.20
N GLU A 46 -13.84 -4.34 1.02
CA GLU A 46 -15.05 -4.53 0.22
C GLU A 46 -16.24 -3.76 0.80
N LYS A 47 -16.52 -3.95 2.10
CA LYS A 47 -17.62 -3.27 2.81
C LYS A 47 -17.52 -1.75 2.75
N ASN A 48 -16.32 -1.21 2.86
CA ASN A 48 -16.08 0.24 2.83
C ASN A 48 -15.82 0.80 1.41
N LYS A 49 -15.96 -0.03 0.38
CA LYS A 49 -15.72 0.35 -1.03
C LYS A 49 -14.31 0.91 -1.28
N LEU A 50 -13.34 0.44 -0.50
CA LEU A 50 -11.92 0.73 -0.67
C LEU A 50 -11.29 -0.24 -1.66
N ASP A 51 -10.12 0.08 -2.16
CA ASP A 51 -9.43 -0.75 -3.15
C ASP A 51 -8.26 -1.51 -2.55
N PHE A 52 -8.26 -2.81 -2.75
CA PHE A 52 -7.17 -3.71 -2.43
C PHE A 52 -6.78 -4.47 -3.70
N PHE A 53 -5.59 -4.20 -4.22
CA PHE A 53 -5.11 -4.80 -5.45
C PHE A 53 -3.90 -5.70 -5.23
N ILE A 54 -3.87 -6.80 -5.98
CA ILE A 54 -2.67 -7.60 -6.22
C ILE A 54 -1.89 -6.98 -7.38
N VAL A 55 -0.60 -6.78 -7.17
CA VAL A 55 0.33 -6.38 -8.23
C VAL A 55 0.84 -7.64 -8.91
N LEU A 56 0.73 -7.69 -10.22
CA LEU A 56 1.14 -8.83 -11.03
C LEU A 56 2.28 -8.44 -11.98
N GLU A 57 3.25 -9.34 -12.11
CA GLU A 57 4.19 -9.36 -13.23
C GLU A 57 4.05 -10.70 -13.95
N ARG A 58 3.78 -10.66 -15.28
CA ARG A 58 3.56 -11.87 -16.09
C ARG A 58 2.59 -12.87 -15.42
N LYS A 59 1.47 -12.36 -14.91
CA LYS A 59 0.42 -13.10 -14.19
C LYS A 59 0.84 -13.66 -12.81
N GLN A 60 2.06 -13.40 -12.34
CA GLN A 60 2.53 -13.83 -11.01
C GLN A 60 2.33 -12.70 -9.99
N PRO A 61 1.77 -12.99 -8.80
CA PRO A 61 1.69 -12.01 -7.73
C PRO A 61 3.09 -11.61 -7.24
N ILE A 62 3.36 -10.31 -7.24
CA ILE A 62 4.64 -9.74 -6.80
C ILE A 62 4.50 -8.72 -5.67
N GLY A 63 3.29 -8.36 -5.31
CA GLY A 63 3.03 -7.38 -4.27
C GLY A 63 1.57 -7.00 -4.18
N ILE A 64 1.33 -5.98 -3.40
CA ILE A 64 0.01 -5.38 -3.18
C ILE A 64 0.07 -3.87 -3.28
N THR A 65 -1.07 -3.27 -3.61
CA THR A 65 -1.31 -1.84 -3.42
C THR A 65 -2.72 -1.60 -2.91
N LEU A 66 -2.84 -0.65 -2.00
CA LEU A 66 -4.06 -0.37 -1.26
C LEU A 66 -4.46 1.09 -1.43
N ILE A 67 -5.76 1.35 -1.49
CA ILE A 67 -6.34 2.68 -1.22
C ILE A 67 -7.17 2.49 0.06
N TYR A 68 -6.66 2.99 1.18
CA TYR A 68 -7.23 2.69 2.50
C TYR A 68 -7.88 3.88 3.20
N GLU A 69 -7.76 5.09 2.62
CA GLU A 69 -8.47 6.27 3.06
C GLU A 69 -8.83 7.14 1.86
N ILE A 70 -10.04 7.68 1.84
CA ILE A 70 -10.53 8.58 0.80
C ILE A 70 -10.99 9.86 1.49
N ASN A 71 -10.26 10.95 1.28
CA ASN A 71 -10.59 12.27 1.82
C ASN A 71 -11.00 13.22 0.67
N LYS A 72 -12.31 13.34 0.46
CA LYS A 72 -12.85 14.21 -0.60
C LYS A 72 -12.78 15.70 -0.24
N VAL A 73 -12.72 16.03 1.04
CA VAL A 73 -12.65 17.40 1.51
C VAL A 73 -11.28 18.02 1.23
N GLU A 74 -10.23 17.28 1.52
CA GLU A 74 -8.85 17.70 1.28
C GLU A 74 -8.30 17.22 -0.07
N ASP A 75 -9.12 16.57 -0.90
CA ASP A 75 -8.81 16.09 -2.25
C ASP A 75 -7.59 15.14 -2.28
N TYR A 76 -7.56 14.13 -1.42
CA TYR A 76 -6.54 13.08 -1.48
C TYR A 76 -7.07 11.69 -1.13
N VAL A 77 -6.33 10.67 -1.56
CA VAL A 77 -6.44 9.29 -1.06
C VAL A 77 -5.12 8.87 -0.43
N LEU A 78 -5.19 8.06 0.64
CA LEU A 78 -4.02 7.40 1.20
C LEU A 78 -3.81 6.05 0.51
N ILE A 79 -2.59 5.85 0.03
CA ILE A 79 -2.16 4.62 -0.63
C ILE A 79 -1.09 3.89 0.17
N GLY A 80 -1.06 2.57 0.02
CA GLY A 80 0.01 1.71 0.49
C GLY A 80 0.53 0.82 -0.63
N ILE A 81 1.82 0.54 -0.64
CA ILE A 81 2.47 -0.36 -1.59
C ILE A 81 3.41 -1.27 -0.82
N ALA A 82 3.32 -2.57 -1.06
CA ALA A 82 4.27 -3.55 -0.57
C ALA A 82 4.64 -4.53 -1.69
N LEU A 83 5.93 -4.74 -1.88
CA LEU A 83 6.48 -5.65 -2.91
C LEU A 83 7.28 -6.77 -2.25
N VAL A 84 7.22 -7.95 -2.85
CA VAL A 84 8.15 -9.05 -2.54
C VAL A 84 9.58 -8.57 -2.76
N GLU A 85 10.50 -8.95 -1.88
CA GLU A 85 11.86 -8.41 -1.79
C GLU A 85 12.60 -8.35 -3.14
N LYS A 86 12.57 -9.43 -3.91
CA LYS A 86 13.27 -9.51 -5.22
C LYS A 86 12.78 -8.52 -6.27
N TYR A 87 11.61 -7.89 -6.06
CA TYR A 87 11.03 -6.90 -6.97
C TYR A 87 11.21 -5.46 -6.50
N ARG A 88 11.83 -5.25 -5.35
CA ARG A 88 12.15 -3.91 -4.83
C ARG A 88 13.32 -3.28 -5.59
N GLY A 89 13.38 -1.95 -5.61
CA GLY A 89 14.46 -1.22 -6.28
C GLY A 89 14.45 -1.22 -7.81
N LYS A 90 13.39 -1.75 -8.44
CA LYS A 90 13.26 -1.86 -9.90
C LYS A 90 12.28 -0.85 -10.52
N ASN A 91 11.99 0.25 -9.82
CA ASN A 91 11.03 1.29 -10.22
C ASN A 91 9.56 0.82 -10.37
N ILE A 92 9.22 -0.38 -9.92
CA ILE A 92 7.84 -0.91 -9.99
C ILE A 92 6.87 -0.06 -9.19
N ALA A 93 7.28 0.43 -8.02
CA ALA A 93 6.44 1.32 -7.20
C ALA A 93 6.08 2.62 -7.93
N GLY A 94 6.98 3.19 -8.73
CA GLY A 94 6.69 4.36 -9.57
C GLY A 94 5.62 4.06 -10.63
N GLU A 95 5.69 2.90 -11.27
CA GLU A 95 4.67 2.44 -12.22
C GLU A 95 3.32 2.23 -11.55
N ILE A 96 3.30 1.63 -10.36
CA ILE A 96 2.08 1.45 -9.57
C ILE A 96 1.43 2.80 -9.25
N ILE A 97 2.22 3.78 -8.81
CA ILE A 97 1.74 5.13 -8.48
C ILE A 97 1.12 5.80 -9.71
N ASN A 98 1.72 5.66 -10.89
CA ASN A 98 1.14 6.19 -12.12
C ASN A 98 -0.22 5.55 -12.44
N ILE A 99 -0.33 4.22 -12.31
CA ILE A 99 -1.59 3.50 -12.52
C ILE A 99 -2.64 3.93 -11.51
N LEU A 100 -2.26 4.04 -10.22
CA LEU A 100 -3.17 4.50 -9.17
C LEU A 100 -3.63 5.93 -9.38
N SER A 101 -2.76 6.83 -9.82
CA SER A 101 -3.13 8.23 -10.11
C SER A 101 -4.25 8.30 -11.14
N TYR A 102 -4.16 7.53 -12.21
CA TYR A 102 -5.22 7.43 -13.20
C TYR A 102 -6.50 6.82 -12.62
N HIS A 103 -6.39 5.68 -11.93
CA HIS A 103 -7.52 4.98 -11.33
C HIS A 103 -8.28 5.87 -10.32
N VAL A 104 -7.55 6.58 -9.45
CA VAL A 104 -8.12 7.46 -8.42
C VAL A 104 -8.86 8.65 -9.05
N LYS A 105 -8.27 9.24 -10.08
CA LYS A 105 -8.92 10.33 -10.85
C LYS A 105 -10.23 9.85 -11.49
N GLU A 106 -10.20 8.69 -12.13
CA GLU A 106 -11.39 8.16 -12.82
C GLU A 106 -12.48 7.70 -11.86
N LYS A 107 -12.13 6.95 -10.83
CA LYS A 107 -13.09 6.35 -9.91
C LYS A 107 -13.60 7.31 -8.85
N TYR A 108 -12.70 8.05 -8.19
CA TYR A 108 -13.03 8.88 -7.02
C TYR A 108 -13.14 10.36 -7.32
N LYS A 109 -12.71 10.80 -8.52
CA LYS A 109 -12.59 12.22 -8.91
C LYS A 109 -11.70 13.03 -7.97
N ILE A 110 -10.64 12.36 -7.46
CA ILE A 110 -9.62 12.93 -6.58
C ILE A 110 -8.32 13.04 -7.37
N MET A 111 -7.59 14.14 -7.18
CA MET A 111 -6.40 14.45 -7.97
C MET A 111 -5.09 14.10 -7.27
N ASN A 112 -5.11 13.92 -5.95
CA ASN A 112 -3.90 13.77 -5.16
C ASN A 112 -3.80 12.39 -4.52
N LEU A 113 -2.60 11.81 -4.59
CA LEU A 113 -2.21 10.65 -3.81
C LEU A 113 -1.39 11.10 -2.61
N ALA A 114 -1.63 10.50 -1.47
CA ALA A 114 -0.83 10.66 -0.28
C ALA A 114 -0.35 9.29 0.23
N GLY A 115 0.74 9.26 0.93
CA GLY A 115 1.28 8.06 1.57
C GLY A 115 1.80 8.39 2.95
N GLU A 116 1.74 7.40 3.82
CA GLU A 116 2.36 7.47 5.14
C GLU A 116 3.62 6.62 5.14
N VAL A 117 4.74 7.20 5.53
CA VAL A 117 6.04 6.53 5.57
C VAL A 117 6.62 6.64 6.97
N TYR A 118 7.05 5.52 7.54
CA TYR A 118 7.76 5.55 8.83
C TYR A 118 9.09 6.29 8.69
N SER A 119 9.44 7.09 9.69
CA SER A 119 10.67 7.90 9.69
C SER A 119 11.96 7.07 9.59
N ASN A 120 11.92 5.82 10.00
CA ASN A 120 13.04 4.86 9.88
C ASN A 120 13.08 4.13 8.54
N ASN A 121 12.04 4.24 7.70
CA ASN A 121 11.99 3.60 6.38
C ASN A 121 12.71 4.43 5.32
N LYS A 122 14.05 4.41 5.36
CA LYS A 122 14.90 5.20 4.46
C LYS A 122 14.68 4.88 2.98
N VAL A 123 14.32 3.64 2.65
CA VAL A 123 14.07 3.21 1.26
C VAL A 123 12.82 3.88 0.71
N SER A 124 11.71 3.83 1.45
CA SER A 124 10.47 4.49 1.03
C SER A 124 10.59 6.01 1.05
N LEU A 125 11.32 6.59 2.01
CA LEU A 125 11.58 8.03 2.03
C LEU A 125 12.32 8.49 0.76
N LYS A 126 13.37 7.79 0.34
CA LYS A 126 14.07 8.08 -0.92
C LYS A 126 13.17 7.92 -2.15
N LEU A 127 12.27 6.91 -2.14
CA LEU A 127 11.32 6.69 -3.23
C LEU A 127 10.35 7.87 -3.37
N VAL A 128 9.71 8.29 -2.28
CA VAL A 128 8.74 9.40 -2.33
C VAL A 128 9.43 10.72 -2.70
N GLU A 129 10.66 10.94 -2.27
CA GLU A 129 11.47 12.08 -2.68
C GLU A 129 11.77 12.05 -4.19
N LYS A 130 12.24 10.90 -4.71
CA LYS A 130 12.49 10.70 -6.15
C LYS A 130 11.23 10.94 -6.99
N LEU A 131 10.08 10.54 -6.49
CA LEU A 131 8.78 10.73 -7.13
C LEU A 131 8.18 12.13 -6.89
N LYS A 132 8.93 13.01 -6.25
CA LYS A 132 8.56 14.42 -5.99
C LYS A 132 7.30 14.58 -5.13
N PHE A 133 7.04 13.64 -4.23
CA PHE A 133 6.01 13.84 -3.21
C PHE A 133 6.41 14.99 -2.28
N LYS A 134 5.46 15.85 -1.97
CA LYS A 134 5.65 16.91 -0.99
C LYS A 134 5.49 16.35 0.41
N LYS A 135 6.45 16.64 1.28
CA LYS A 135 6.35 16.27 2.69
C LYS A 135 5.27 17.11 3.36
N ASN A 136 4.36 16.45 4.06
CA ASN A 136 3.43 17.09 4.96
C ASN A 136 3.90 16.81 6.39
N ASP A 137 4.11 17.86 7.20
CA ASP A 137 4.61 17.72 8.58
C ASP A 137 3.57 17.23 9.59
N ARG A 138 2.40 16.80 9.13
CA ARG A 138 1.42 16.13 9.98
C ARG A 138 1.99 14.77 10.44
N LYS A 139 2.38 14.70 11.70
CA LYS A 139 2.72 13.42 12.35
C LYS A 139 1.43 12.65 12.62
N THR A 140 1.40 11.38 12.27
CA THR A 140 0.36 10.47 12.70
C THR A 140 0.72 9.88 14.06
N GLU A 141 -0.25 9.32 14.77
CA GLU A 141 -0.08 8.73 16.12
C GLU A 141 1.02 7.66 16.20
N ASN A 142 1.47 7.12 15.08
CA ASN A 142 2.44 6.02 14.98
C ASN A 142 3.78 6.43 14.35
N ASN A 143 4.24 7.68 14.51
CA ASN A 143 5.49 8.18 13.91
C ASN A 143 5.60 8.02 12.39
N ARG A 144 4.48 7.96 11.68
CA ARG A 144 4.43 8.03 10.22
C ARG A 144 4.46 9.48 9.77
N ILE A 145 5.05 9.73 8.60
CA ILE A 145 5.08 11.03 7.93
C ILE A 145 4.15 10.95 6.71
N LYS A 146 3.20 11.86 6.63
CA LYS A 146 2.34 12.02 5.44
C LYS A 146 3.04 12.81 4.35
#